data_8f4e6037804525d09286cb5eb15e6c02
#
_entry.id   8f4e6037804525d09286cb5eb15e6c02
#
_cell.length_a   1.000
_cell.length_b   1.000
_cell.length_c   1.000
_cell.angle_alpha   90.00
_cell.angle_beta   90.00
_cell.angle_gamma   90.00
#
_symmetry.space_group_name_H-M   'P 1'
#
loop_
_entity.id
_entity.type
_entity.pdbx_description
1 polymer ?
#
loop_
_entity_poly.entity_id
_entity_poly.type
_entity_poly.pdbx_seq_one_letter_code
_entity_poly.pdbx_strand_id
1 'polypeptide(L)'
;MHLHWRRAEFEISTDPARIDLAVVHAFLTSSYWAAGIPLETVERSIRNSLCFGIYTGNRQVGFARVITDRATFAYLGDVFVLPEYRGQGLAKWMMECIVAHPELQGLRRWSLLTRDAHELYSQFGFTELKSPQRWMERHNAEIYAPARENKGQEK
;
A
#
# COMPACT_ATOMS: atom_id res chain seq x y z
N MET A 1 -10.85 15.95 -5.18
CA MET A 1 -12.09 15.14 -5.05
C MET A 1 -11.78 13.91 -4.21
N HIS A 2 -12.53 13.71 -3.13
CA HIS A 2 -12.37 12.55 -2.27
C HIS A 2 -13.56 11.61 -2.45
N LEU A 3 -13.28 10.31 -2.52
CA LEU A 3 -14.30 9.29 -2.73
C LEU A 3 -14.52 8.49 -1.47
N HIS A 4 -15.75 8.02 -1.30
CA HIS A 4 -16.18 7.20 -0.18
C HIS A 4 -17.00 6.02 -0.66
N TRP A 5 -16.81 4.86 -0.02
CA TRP A 5 -17.63 3.67 -0.22
C TRP A 5 -18.02 3.13 1.14
N ARG A 6 -19.22 2.61 1.25
CA ARG A 6 -19.71 2.04 2.51
C ARG A 6 -20.17 0.61 2.31
N ARG A 7 -19.85 -0.23 3.30
CA ARG A 7 -20.32 -1.61 3.37
C ARG A 7 -20.43 -2.00 4.84
N ALA A 8 -21.67 -2.26 5.32
CA ALA A 8 -21.96 -2.58 6.72
C ALA A 8 -21.39 -1.46 7.63
N GLU A 9 -20.62 -1.82 8.66
CA GLU A 9 -20.00 -0.86 9.58
C GLU A 9 -18.69 -0.26 9.04
N PHE A 10 -18.28 -0.63 7.82
CA PHE A 10 -17.00 -0.18 7.24
C PHE A 10 -17.18 0.90 6.20
N GLU A 11 -16.17 1.75 6.11
CA GLU A 11 -16.08 2.79 5.08
C GLU A 11 -14.68 2.79 4.49
N ILE A 12 -14.60 2.95 3.17
CA ILE A 12 -13.33 3.23 2.49
C ILE A 12 -13.35 4.68 2.03
N SER A 13 -12.24 5.38 2.24
CA SER A 13 -12.11 6.78 1.84
C SER A 13 -10.76 7.05 1.22
N THR A 14 -10.73 7.96 0.24
CA THR A 14 -9.49 8.48 -0.33
C THR A 14 -9.10 9.83 0.25
N ASP A 15 -9.81 10.33 1.25
CA ASP A 15 -9.50 11.60 1.89
C ASP A 15 -8.20 11.49 2.70
N PRO A 16 -7.11 12.17 2.29
CA PRO A 16 -5.84 12.09 3.02
C PRO A 16 -5.93 12.65 4.43
N ALA A 17 -6.86 13.53 4.72
CA ALA A 17 -7.05 14.10 6.07
C ALA A 17 -7.53 13.02 7.07
N ARG A 18 -8.10 11.93 6.58
CA ARG A 18 -8.59 10.84 7.44
C ARG A 18 -7.51 9.79 7.76
N ILE A 19 -6.38 9.83 7.09
CA ILE A 19 -5.31 8.85 7.33
C ILE A 19 -4.77 9.01 8.74
N ASP A 20 -4.81 7.92 9.49
CA ASP A 20 -4.18 7.84 10.81
C ASP A 20 -2.72 7.45 10.62
N LEU A 21 -1.85 8.44 10.60
CA LEU A 21 -0.43 8.24 10.35
C LEU A 21 0.20 7.26 11.35
N ALA A 22 -0.22 7.31 12.61
CA ALA A 22 0.30 6.42 13.64
C ALA A 22 -0.04 4.96 13.34
N VAL A 23 -1.26 4.69 12.91
CA VAL A 23 -1.70 3.32 12.54
C VAL A 23 -0.91 2.81 11.33
N VAL A 24 -0.79 3.63 10.29
CA VAL A 24 -0.07 3.25 9.07
C VAL A 24 1.40 3.00 9.38
N HIS A 25 2.04 3.92 10.08
CA HIS A 25 3.45 3.77 10.46
C HIS A 25 3.70 2.53 11.32
N ALA A 26 2.85 2.32 12.34
CA ALA A 26 3.00 1.17 13.23
C ALA A 26 2.94 -0.15 12.47
N PHE A 27 2.03 -0.25 11.50
CA PHE A 27 1.93 -1.46 10.68
C PHE A 27 3.14 -1.61 9.75
N LEU A 28 3.48 -0.56 9.00
CA LEU A 28 4.55 -0.63 8.00
C LEU A 28 5.91 -0.87 8.63
N THR A 29 6.23 -0.22 9.74
CA THR A 29 7.54 -0.36 10.39
C THR A 29 7.76 -1.77 10.93
N SER A 30 6.69 -2.54 11.17
CA SER A 30 6.77 -3.95 11.59
C SER A 30 6.50 -4.93 10.44
N SER A 31 6.24 -4.45 9.23
CA SER A 31 6.03 -5.30 8.07
C SER A 31 7.35 -5.89 7.55
N TYR A 32 7.26 -6.99 6.81
CA TYR A 32 8.46 -7.58 6.22
C TYR A 32 9.03 -6.74 5.06
N TRP A 33 8.17 -5.96 4.36
CA TRP A 33 8.60 -5.20 3.18
C TRP A 33 9.11 -3.80 3.50
N ALA A 34 8.78 -3.26 4.67
CA ALA A 34 9.16 -1.90 5.06
C ALA A 34 9.65 -1.83 6.52
N ALA A 35 10.20 -2.94 7.04
CA ALA A 35 10.66 -3.02 8.43
C ALA A 35 11.59 -1.85 8.75
N GLY A 36 11.26 -1.12 9.82
CA GLY A 36 12.06 0.00 10.30
C GLY A 36 11.83 1.32 9.58
N ILE A 37 10.86 1.41 8.67
CA ILE A 37 10.59 2.65 7.94
C ILE A 37 10.32 3.81 8.92
N PRO A 38 11.02 4.98 8.76
CA PRO A 38 10.80 6.14 9.62
C PRO A 38 9.42 6.76 9.40
N LEU A 39 8.89 7.36 10.47
CA LEU A 39 7.59 8.05 10.44
C LEU A 39 7.53 9.12 9.34
N GLU A 40 8.56 9.96 9.23
CA GLU A 40 8.61 11.03 8.25
C GLU A 40 8.63 10.53 6.81
N THR A 41 9.21 9.35 6.58
CA THR A 41 9.21 8.73 5.25
C THR A 41 7.80 8.24 4.89
N VAL A 42 7.10 7.62 5.83
CA VAL A 42 5.69 7.21 5.64
C VAL A 42 4.83 8.43 5.33
N GLU A 43 4.97 9.50 6.11
CA GLU A 43 4.21 10.73 5.91
C GLU A 43 4.44 11.32 4.51
N ARG A 44 5.69 11.41 4.08
CA ARG A 44 6.02 11.92 2.76
C ARG A 44 5.47 11.03 1.64
N SER A 45 5.51 9.71 1.81
CA SER A 45 4.96 8.79 0.82
C SER A 45 3.45 8.94 0.68
N ILE A 46 2.74 9.16 1.78
CA ILE A 46 1.29 9.38 1.78
C ILE A 46 0.96 10.67 1.03
N ARG A 47 1.70 11.75 1.26
CA ARG A 47 1.47 13.02 0.58
C ARG A 47 1.62 12.95 -0.94
N ASN A 48 2.44 12.02 -1.42
CA ASN A 48 2.78 11.91 -2.84
C ASN A 48 2.11 10.70 -3.52
N SER A 49 1.10 10.12 -2.89
CA SER A 49 0.42 8.94 -3.40
C SER A 49 -1.09 9.11 -3.31
N LEU A 50 -1.81 8.31 -4.07
CA LEU A 50 -3.24 8.17 -3.91
C LEU A 50 -3.47 7.05 -2.88
N CYS A 51 -4.01 7.41 -1.73
CA CYS A 51 -4.16 6.50 -0.61
C CYS A 51 -5.63 6.14 -0.36
N PHE A 52 -5.85 4.90 0.05
CA PHE A 52 -7.15 4.37 0.42
C PHE A 52 -7.06 3.89 1.86
N GLY A 53 -7.97 4.36 2.70
CA GLY A 53 -8.08 3.89 4.08
C GLY A 53 -9.38 3.14 4.27
N ILE A 54 -9.35 2.10 5.11
CA ILE A 54 -10.55 1.40 5.57
C ILE A 54 -10.78 1.80 7.02
N TYR A 55 -12.02 2.17 7.34
CA TYR A 55 -12.39 2.69 8.65
C TYR A 55 -13.61 1.97 9.20
N THR A 56 -13.66 1.81 10.52
CA THR A 56 -14.87 1.49 11.25
C THR A 56 -15.02 2.50 12.37
N GLY A 57 -16.11 3.28 12.34
CA GLY A 57 -16.21 4.48 13.19
C GLY A 57 -15.05 5.42 12.89
N ASN A 58 -14.33 5.81 13.94
CA ASN A 58 -13.18 6.70 13.84
C ASN A 58 -11.83 5.95 13.75
N ARG A 59 -11.87 4.63 13.69
CA ARG A 59 -10.65 3.81 13.67
C ARG A 59 -10.27 3.40 12.27
N GLN A 60 -9.03 3.64 11.88
CA GLN A 60 -8.49 3.10 10.64
C GLN A 60 -8.05 1.65 10.85
N VAL A 61 -8.54 0.76 10.00
CA VAL A 61 -8.30 -0.68 10.12
C VAL A 61 -7.65 -1.30 8.89
N GLY A 62 -7.46 -0.50 7.84
CA GLY A 62 -6.78 -0.95 6.63
C GLY A 62 -6.26 0.21 5.81
N PHE A 63 -5.42 -0.11 4.82
CA PHE A 63 -4.73 0.89 4.02
C PHE A 63 -4.26 0.30 2.70
N ALA A 64 -4.17 1.16 1.69
CA ALA A 64 -3.46 0.87 0.46
C ALA A 64 -2.91 2.16 -0.12
N ARG A 65 -1.79 2.07 -0.80
CA ARG A 65 -1.15 3.22 -1.41
C ARG A 65 -0.90 2.95 -2.89
N VAL A 66 -1.34 3.88 -3.74
CA VAL A 66 -1.15 3.78 -5.19
C VAL A 66 -0.21 4.90 -5.63
N ILE A 67 0.94 4.52 -6.15
CA ILE A 67 1.90 5.45 -6.74
C ILE A 67 1.58 5.53 -8.22
N THR A 68 1.21 6.71 -8.72
CA THR A 68 0.68 6.82 -10.08
C THR A 68 0.85 8.23 -10.63
N ASP A 69 1.03 8.31 -11.96
CA ASP A 69 0.90 9.56 -12.70
C ASP A 69 -0.56 9.81 -13.11
N ARG A 70 -1.46 8.89 -12.80
CA ARG A 70 -2.90 8.93 -13.16
C ARG A 70 -3.17 8.94 -14.65
N ALA A 71 -2.21 8.52 -15.45
CA ALA A 71 -2.30 8.53 -16.91
C ALA A 71 -1.79 7.23 -17.54
N THR A 72 -0.64 6.74 -17.12
CA THR A 72 0.03 5.63 -17.79
C THR A 72 0.32 4.44 -16.89
N PHE A 73 0.54 4.66 -15.59
CA PHE A 73 1.11 3.63 -14.71
C PHE A 73 0.61 3.79 -13.29
N ALA A 74 0.40 2.66 -12.62
CA ALA A 74 0.12 2.63 -11.19
C ALA A 74 0.90 1.48 -10.55
N TYR A 75 1.50 1.77 -9.39
CA TYR A 75 2.12 0.78 -8.53
C TYR A 75 1.34 0.70 -7.23
N LEU A 76 0.83 -0.48 -6.91
CA LEU A 76 0.08 -0.73 -5.69
C LEU A 76 1.02 -1.25 -4.61
N GLY A 77 1.04 -0.57 -3.48
CA GLY A 77 1.89 -0.96 -2.36
C GLY A 77 1.26 -0.69 -1.01
N ASP A 78 1.93 -1.16 0.02
CA ASP A 78 1.57 -0.93 1.42
C ASP A 78 0.13 -1.36 1.75
N VAL A 79 -0.34 -2.43 1.13
CA VAL A 79 -1.70 -2.94 1.34
C VAL A 79 -1.74 -3.75 2.63
N PHE A 80 -2.63 -3.36 3.55
CA PHE A 80 -2.84 -4.14 4.75
C PHE A 80 -4.26 -4.00 5.30
N VAL A 81 -4.67 -5.00 6.05
CA VAL A 81 -5.83 -4.99 6.93
C VAL A 81 -5.32 -5.44 8.29
N LEU A 82 -5.68 -4.73 9.36
CA LEU A 82 -5.27 -5.09 10.71
C LEU A 82 -5.73 -6.51 11.04
N PRO A 83 -4.91 -7.30 11.77
CA PRO A 83 -5.21 -8.72 12.00
C PRO A 83 -6.61 -9.02 12.51
N GLU A 84 -7.12 -8.22 13.47
CA GLU A 84 -8.43 -8.44 14.06
C GLU A 84 -9.60 -8.19 13.10
N TYR A 85 -9.33 -7.59 11.94
CA TYR A 85 -10.36 -7.30 10.93
C TYR A 85 -10.23 -8.16 9.68
N ARG A 86 -9.30 -9.10 9.65
CA ARG A 86 -9.11 -10.01 8.52
C ARG A 86 -10.20 -11.05 8.44
N GLY A 87 -10.34 -11.70 7.26
CA GLY A 87 -11.32 -12.74 7.06
C GLY A 87 -12.73 -12.27 6.77
N GLN A 88 -12.91 -10.99 6.46
CA GLN A 88 -14.22 -10.39 6.18
C GLN A 88 -14.33 -9.84 4.74
N GLY A 89 -13.33 -10.08 3.91
CA GLY A 89 -13.32 -9.60 2.52
C GLY A 89 -12.97 -8.13 2.37
N LEU A 90 -12.38 -7.49 3.38
CA LEU A 90 -12.07 -6.05 3.33
C LEU A 90 -10.99 -5.72 2.30
N ALA A 91 -9.95 -6.54 2.19
CA ALA A 91 -8.90 -6.32 1.19
C ALA A 91 -9.45 -6.45 -0.22
N LYS A 92 -10.29 -7.43 -0.47
CA LYS A 92 -10.95 -7.61 -1.77
C LYS A 92 -11.84 -6.42 -2.11
N TRP A 93 -12.64 -5.99 -1.16
CA TRP A 93 -13.49 -4.81 -1.33
C TRP A 93 -12.67 -3.57 -1.63
N MET A 94 -11.57 -3.37 -0.90
CA MET A 94 -10.67 -2.23 -1.16
C MET A 94 -10.10 -2.30 -2.59
N MET A 95 -9.73 -3.49 -3.06
CA MET A 95 -9.27 -3.65 -4.44
C MET A 95 -10.35 -3.29 -5.45
N GLU A 96 -11.61 -3.67 -5.20
CA GLU A 96 -12.73 -3.26 -6.05
C GLU A 96 -12.82 -1.73 -6.14
N CYS A 97 -12.69 -1.05 -5.01
CA CYS A 97 -12.71 0.42 -4.96
C CYS A 97 -11.51 1.03 -5.70
N ILE A 98 -10.33 0.46 -5.55
CA ILE A 98 -9.10 0.94 -6.18
C ILE A 98 -9.23 0.86 -7.70
N VAL A 99 -9.60 -0.30 -8.24
CA VAL A 99 -9.68 -0.47 -9.69
C VAL A 99 -10.85 0.30 -10.31
N ALA A 100 -11.84 0.67 -9.51
CA ALA A 100 -12.99 1.48 -9.96
C ALA A 100 -12.73 2.99 -9.84
N HIS A 101 -11.63 3.41 -9.25
CA HIS A 101 -11.35 4.85 -9.05
C HIS A 101 -11.27 5.57 -10.41
N PRO A 102 -12.02 6.68 -10.60
CA PRO A 102 -12.08 7.38 -11.89
C PRO A 102 -10.73 7.83 -12.44
N GLU A 103 -9.79 8.20 -11.58
CA GLU A 103 -8.46 8.65 -12.02
C GLU A 103 -7.51 7.50 -12.38
N LEU A 104 -7.94 6.26 -12.16
CA LEU A 104 -7.11 5.08 -12.43
C LEU A 104 -7.62 4.28 -13.62
N GLN A 105 -8.37 4.91 -14.52
CA GLN A 105 -8.88 4.27 -15.74
C GLN A 105 -7.95 4.50 -16.91
N GLY A 106 -7.87 3.54 -17.81
CA GLY A 106 -7.10 3.69 -19.04
C GLY A 106 -5.58 3.62 -18.87
N LEU A 107 -5.10 3.18 -17.71
CA LEU A 107 -3.66 3.03 -17.50
C LEU A 107 -3.12 1.86 -18.33
N ARG A 108 -1.95 2.05 -18.92
CA ARG A 108 -1.32 1.00 -19.70
C ARG A 108 -0.84 -0.16 -18.83
N ARG A 109 -0.42 0.13 -17.60
CA ARG A 109 0.17 -0.89 -16.73
C ARG A 109 -0.10 -0.61 -15.26
N TRP A 110 -0.44 -1.67 -14.55
CA TRP A 110 -0.41 -1.74 -13.10
C TRP A 110 0.68 -2.72 -12.70
N SER A 111 1.38 -2.43 -11.61
CA SER A 111 2.36 -3.33 -11.03
C SER A 111 2.20 -3.43 -9.53
N LEU A 112 2.62 -4.55 -8.98
CA LEU A 112 2.74 -4.74 -7.55
C LEU A 112 3.78 -5.83 -7.26
N LEU A 113 4.23 -5.85 -6.02
CA LEU A 113 5.03 -6.95 -5.49
C LEU A 113 4.27 -7.59 -4.34
N THR A 114 4.19 -8.90 -4.31
CA THR A 114 3.58 -9.64 -3.22
C THR A 114 4.32 -10.94 -3.00
N ARG A 115 4.45 -11.31 -1.72
CA ARG A 115 5.04 -12.58 -1.35
C ARG A 115 4.01 -13.72 -1.40
N ASP A 116 2.77 -13.43 -0.99
CA ASP A 116 1.80 -14.47 -0.65
C ASP A 116 0.34 -14.14 -1.01
N ALA A 117 0.06 -13.05 -1.71
CA ALA A 117 -1.31 -12.63 -2.02
C ALA A 117 -1.66 -12.69 -3.50
N HIS A 118 -0.98 -13.53 -4.28
CA HIS A 118 -1.22 -13.66 -5.71
C HIS A 118 -2.68 -14.01 -6.04
N GLU A 119 -3.32 -14.85 -5.23
CA GLU A 119 -4.71 -15.24 -5.46
C GLU A 119 -5.68 -14.06 -5.34
N LEU A 120 -5.42 -13.15 -4.40
CA LEU A 120 -6.22 -11.93 -4.27
C LEU A 120 -6.11 -11.09 -5.53
N TYR A 121 -4.89 -10.77 -5.92
CA TYR A 121 -4.65 -9.84 -7.02
C TYR A 121 -5.00 -10.41 -8.39
N SER A 122 -4.89 -11.72 -8.58
CA SER A 122 -5.28 -12.35 -9.83
C SER A 122 -6.77 -12.17 -10.15
N GLN A 123 -7.61 -12.01 -9.14
CA GLN A 123 -9.04 -11.73 -9.31
C GLN A 123 -9.29 -10.37 -9.96
N PHE A 124 -8.29 -9.48 -9.96
CA PHE A 124 -8.38 -8.13 -10.52
C PHE A 124 -7.52 -7.97 -11.78
N GLY A 125 -7.15 -9.07 -12.40
CA GLY A 125 -6.43 -9.05 -13.67
C GLY A 125 -4.91 -8.99 -13.56
N PHE A 126 -4.35 -9.05 -12.36
CA PHE A 126 -2.91 -9.12 -12.19
C PHE A 126 -2.41 -10.52 -12.51
N THR A 127 -1.35 -10.60 -13.28
CA THR A 127 -0.72 -11.85 -13.72
C THR A 127 0.78 -11.79 -13.45
N GLU A 128 1.45 -12.92 -13.58
CA GLU A 128 2.91 -12.90 -13.66
C GLU A 128 3.33 -12.00 -14.82
N LEU A 129 4.51 -11.42 -14.71
CA LEU A 129 5.08 -10.60 -15.78
C LEU A 129 5.22 -11.43 -17.04
N LYS A 130 4.75 -10.91 -18.19
CA LYS A 130 4.91 -11.60 -19.48
C LYS A 130 6.36 -11.72 -19.91
N SER A 131 7.15 -10.74 -19.54
CA SER A 131 8.58 -10.68 -19.93
C SER A 131 9.40 -10.24 -18.72
N PRO A 132 9.51 -11.11 -17.69
CA PRO A 132 10.22 -10.74 -16.46
C PRO A 132 11.68 -10.34 -16.71
N GLN A 133 12.29 -10.90 -17.75
CA GLN A 133 13.67 -10.59 -18.12
C GLN A 133 13.86 -9.13 -18.59
N ARG A 134 12.76 -8.42 -18.89
CA ARG A 134 12.81 -7.01 -19.29
C ARG A 134 12.75 -6.06 -18.10
N TRP A 135 12.41 -6.58 -16.91
CA TRP A 135 12.27 -5.78 -15.70
C TRP A 135 13.61 -5.73 -14.98
N MET A 136 13.93 -4.55 -14.48
CA MET A 136 15.13 -4.33 -13.68
C MET A 136 14.73 -3.56 -12.43
N GLU A 137 15.41 -3.82 -11.33
CA GLU A 137 15.20 -3.07 -10.10
C GLU A 137 16.54 -2.57 -9.54
N ARG A 138 16.46 -1.49 -8.80
CA ARG A 138 17.55 -1.03 -7.95
C ARG A 138 16.98 -0.93 -6.55
N HIS A 139 17.19 -1.98 -5.77
CA HIS A 139 16.61 -2.14 -4.44
C HIS A 139 17.67 -2.00 -3.37
N ASN A 140 17.42 -1.14 -2.37
CA ASN A 140 18.27 -1.04 -1.20
C ASN A 140 17.54 -1.66 -0.01
N ALA A 141 17.76 -2.94 0.21
CA ALA A 141 17.09 -3.71 1.26
C ALA A 141 17.48 -3.24 2.67
N GLU A 142 18.60 -2.53 2.81
CA GLU A 142 19.15 -2.08 4.09
C GLU A 142 18.80 -0.64 4.43
N ILE A 143 17.98 0.04 3.59
CA ILE A 143 17.75 1.48 3.72
C ILE A 143 17.16 1.89 5.07
N TYR A 144 16.30 1.03 5.66
CA TYR A 144 15.66 1.27 6.96
C TYR A 144 16.28 0.45 8.09
N ALA A 145 17.34 -0.28 7.80
CA ALA A 145 18.04 -1.01 8.84
C ALA A 145 18.54 -0.01 9.88
N PRO A 146 18.43 -0.31 11.20
CA PRO A 146 19.04 0.55 12.19
C PRO A 146 20.51 0.69 11.86
N ALA A 147 21.02 1.92 11.96
CA ALA A 147 22.44 2.17 11.78
C ALA A 147 23.18 1.13 12.62
N ARG A 148 23.93 0.23 11.96
CA ARG A 148 24.77 -0.72 12.67
C ARG A 148 25.66 0.11 13.57
N GLU A 149 25.64 -0.17 14.89
CA GLU A 149 26.62 0.42 15.77
C GLU A 149 27.98 0.26 15.10
N ASN A 150 28.71 1.35 15.02
CA ASN A 150 29.98 1.43 14.30
C ASN A 150 31.08 0.58 14.91
N LYS A 151 30.79 -0.62 15.41
CA LYS A 151 31.79 -1.53 15.95
C LYS A 151 32.85 -1.95 14.94
N GLY A 152 32.52 -1.81 13.65
CA GLY A 152 33.46 -2.10 12.57
C GLY A 152 34.19 -0.89 12.02
N GLN A 153 33.78 0.33 12.40
CA GLN A 153 34.40 1.56 11.91
C GLN A 153 35.39 2.17 12.87
N GLU A 154 35.48 1.65 14.09
CA GLU A 154 36.45 2.03 15.08
C GLU A 154 37.83 1.35 14.87
N LYS A 155 37.99 0.71 13.76
CA LYS A 155 39.24 0.04 13.40
C LYS A 155 40.19 0.99 12.70
#